data_a36665b4310bc9f0b9a78ebd086d9c5b
#
_entry.id   a36665b4310bc9f0b9a78ebd086d9c5b
#
_cell.length_a   1.000
_cell.length_b   1.000
_cell.length_c   1.000
_cell.angle_alpha   90.00
_cell.angle_beta   90.00
_cell.angle_gamma   90.00
#
_symmetry.space_group_name_H-M   'P 1'
#
loop_
_entity.id
_entity.type
_entity.pdbx_description
1 polymer ?
#
loop_
_entity_poly.entity_id
_entity_poly.type
_entity_poly.pdbx_seq_one_letter_code
_entity_poly.pdbx_strand_id
1 'polypeptide(L)'
;VAVARGGATSRASARSVPGLDLYAVLAASEGMFERFGGHSQAAGFTVPTTSLPALRRQLVAAASEKLDGVDLIEELDVECEVPLSLPCQVEFDFVQTLSPFGAENPAPVFLTRGARVVDARTVGRDRQHLKMRLGDDGGSWDAIAFRQGDMLAAARDRIDVVYTVALDNWG
;
A
#
# COMPACT_ATOMS: atom_id res chain seq x y z
N VAL A 1 0.11 -14.15 2.11
CA VAL A 1 -0.76 -15.30 1.73
C VAL A 1 -2.07 -15.20 2.50
N ALA A 2 -3.19 -15.15 1.78
CA ALA A 2 -4.55 -15.22 2.33
C ALA A 2 -5.11 -16.63 2.13
N VAL A 3 -5.71 -17.20 3.18
CA VAL A 3 -6.23 -18.58 3.16
C VAL A 3 -7.72 -18.58 3.46
N ALA A 4 -8.51 -19.10 2.53
CA ALA A 4 -9.90 -19.47 2.76
C ALA A 4 -9.94 -20.90 3.33
N ARG A 5 -10.18 -21.02 4.64
CA ARG A 5 -10.28 -22.31 5.32
C ARG A 5 -11.55 -23.04 4.92
N GLY A 6 -11.39 -24.27 4.42
CA GLY A 6 -12.49 -25.22 4.19
C GLY A 6 -12.50 -26.36 5.21
N GLY A 7 -13.34 -27.35 5.00
CA GLY A 7 -13.39 -28.56 5.83
C GLY A 7 -12.11 -29.41 5.62
N ALA A 8 -12.11 -30.30 4.64
CA ALA A 8 -10.97 -31.17 4.35
C ALA A 8 -9.82 -30.42 3.69
N THR A 9 -10.09 -29.50 2.78
CA THR A 9 -9.12 -28.72 2.03
C THR A 9 -9.32 -27.22 2.19
N SER A 10 -8.24 -26.46 2.07
CA SER A 10 -8.21 -25.01 2.10
C SER A 10 -7.61 -24.47 0.81
N ARG A 11 -8.13 -23.34 0.34
CA ARG A 11 -7.60 -22.63 -0.82
C ARG A 11 -6.90 -21.36 -0.40
N ALA A 12 -5.82 -21.00 -1.08
CA ALA A 12 -5.07 -19.80 -0.80
C ALA A 12 -4.75 -19.01 -2.06
N SER A 13 -4.66 -17.71 -1.86
CA SER A 13 -4.09 -16.76 -2.82
C SER A 13 -2.91 -16.08 -2.17
N ALA A 14 -1.83 -15.94 -2.92
CA ALA A 14 -0.59 -15.34 -2.47
C ALA A 14 -0.18 -14.20 -3.42
N ARG A 15 0.46 -13.21 -2.86
CA ARG A 15 1.12 -12.13 -3.58
C ARG A 15 2.54 -12.01 -3.06
N SER A 16 3.47 -11.70 -3.94
CA SER A 16 4.87 -11.51 -3.62
C SER A 16 5.17 -10.08 -3.18
N VAL A 17 6.40 -9.89 -2.77
CA VAL A 17 7.04 -8.59 -2.56
C VAL A 17 8.21 -8.45 -3.55
N PRO A 18 8.71 -7.26 -3.84
CA PRO A 18 9.90 -7.08 -4.64
C PRO A 18 11.06 -7.95 -4.13
N GLY A 19 11.82 -8.54 -5.05
CA GLY A 19 12.95 -9.41 -4.73
C GLY A 19 12.60 -10.86 -4.38
N LEU A 20 11.31 -11.24 -4.24
CA LEU A 20 10.91 -12.61 -3.92
C LEU A 20 10.20 -13.29 -5.09
N ASP A 21 10.74 -14.39 -5.60
CA ASP A 21 10.03 -15.28 -6.50
C ASP A 21 9.09 -16.21 -5.69
N LEU A 22 7.82 -15.85 -5.65
CA LEU A 22 6.80 -16.59 -4.91
C LEU A 22 6.59 -18.01 -5.46
N TYR A 23 6.69 -18.18 -6.78
CA TYR A 23 6.55 -19.52 -7.38
C TYR A 23 7.67 -20.44 -6.90
N ALA A 24 8.91 -19.96 -6.88
CA ALA A 24 10.05 -20.75 -6.37
C ALA A 24 9.90 -21.11 -4.89
N VAL A 25 9.37 -20.19 -4.07
CA VAL A 25 9.06 -20.45 -2.64
C VAL A 25 8.00 -21.53 -2.48
N LEU A 26 6.95 -21.52 -3.30
CA LEU A 26 5.89 -22.53 -3.26
C LEU A 26 6.40 -23.88 -3.78
N ALA A 27 7.16 -23.89 -4.87
CA ALA A 27 7.73 -25.12 -5.45
C ALA A 27 8.59 -25.91 -4.44
N ALA A 28 9.27 -25.24 -3.52
CA ALA A 28 10.00 -25.89 -2.44
C ALA A 28 9.11 -26.72 -1.49
N SER A 29 7.79 -26.52 -1.54
CA SER A 29 6.80 -27.25 -0.75
C SER A 29 5.79 -28.02 -1.62
N GLU A 30 6.14 -28.33 -2.88
CA GLU A 30 5.22 -28.91 -3.88
C GLU A 30 4.47 -30.13 -3.35
N GLY A 31 5.14 -31.04 -2.66
CA GLY A 31 4.53 -32.26 -2.11
C GLY A 31 3.43 -32.05 -1.06
N MET A 32 3.22 -30.80 -0.60
CA MET A 32 2.16 -30.45 0.36
C MET A 32 0.87 -29.99 -0.29
N PHE A 33 0.91 -29.67 -1.60
CA PHE A 33 -0.24 -29.13 -2.30
C PHE A 33 -1.00 -30.23 -3.06
N GLU A 34 -2.33 -30.14 -3.06
CA GLU A 34 -3.16 -30.89 -4.02
C GLU A 34 -3.06 -30.25 -5.41
N ARG A 35 -2.98 -28.92 -5.43
CA ARG A 35 -2.77 -28.10 -6.63
C ARG A 35 -2.07 -26.81 -6.24
N PHE A 36 -1.13 -26.37 -7.06
CA PHE A 36 -0.60 -25.01 -6.98
C PHE A 36 -0.24 -24.51 -8.37
N GLY A 37 -0.17 -23.22 -8.55
CA GLY A 37 0.21 -22.59 -9.81
C GLY A 37 0.21 -21.06 -9.68
N GLY A 38 0.87 -20.45 -10.65
CA GLY A 38 1.04 -19.00 -10.69
C GLY A 38 2.36 -18.61 -11.32
N HIS A 39 2.80 -17.40 -10.99
CA HIS A 39 4.03 -16.77 -11.46
C HIS A 39 4.80 -16.20 -10.27
N SER A 40 5.96 -15.61 -10.53
CA SER A 40 6.82 -15.03 -9.50
C SER A 40 6.10 -14.02 -8.58
N GLN A 41 5.13 -13.24 -9.10
CA GLN A 41 4.44 -12.18 -8.36
C GLN A 41 3.13 -12.62 -7.70
N ALA A 42 2.46 -13.63 -8.25
CA ALA A 42 1.15 -14.07 -7.78
C ALA A 42 0.95 -15.56 -8.00
N ALA A 43 0.44 -16.24 -6.99
CA ALA A 43 0.17 -17.67 -7.05
C ALA A 43 -1.06 -18.04 -6.22
N GLY A 44 -1.58 -19.23 -6.49
CA GLY A 44 -2.65 -19.84 -5.71
C GLY A 44 -2.40 -21.31 -5.49
N PHE A 45 -2.96 -21.86 -4.41
CA PHE A 45 -2.82 -23.27 -4.11
C PHE A 45 -4.02 -23.84 -3.34
N THR A 46 -4.13 -25.15 -3.36
CA THR A 46 -5.06 -25.94 -2.54
C THR A 46 -4.23 -26.93 -1.72
N VAL A 47 -4.55 -27.03 -0.43
CA VAL A 47 -3.81 -27.85 0.53
C VAL A 47 -4.78 -28.52 1.49
N PRO A 48 -4.50 -29.73 2.00
CA PRO A 48 -5.25 -30.29 3.13
C PRO A 48 -5.25 -29.34 4.30
N THR A 49 -6.41 -29.07 4.89
CA THR A 49 -6.54 -28.08 5.97
C THR A 49 -5.65 -28.40 7.17
N THR A 50 -5.42 -29.68 7.43
CA THR A 50 -4.54 -30.18 8.50
C THR A 50 -3.06 -29.85 8.27
N SER A 51 -2.64 -29.66 7.01
CA SER A 51 -1.27 -29.35 6.64
C SER A 51 -0.91 -27.88 6.75
N LEU A 52 -1.88 -26.98 6.94
CA LEU A 52 -1.65 -25.52 7.02
C LEU A 52 -0.56 -25.11 8.04
N PRO A 53 -0.49 -25.66 9.27
CA PRO A 53 0.55 -25.27 10.22
C PRO A 53 1.96 -25.65 9.78
N ALA A 54 2.12 -26.82 9.14
CA ALA A 54 3.39 -27.28 8.62
C ALA A 54 3.80 -26.45 7.40
N LEU A 55 2.87 -26.25 6.46
CA LEU A 55 3.10 -25.41 5.29
C LEU A 55 3.51 -23.99 5.67
N ARG A 56 2.84 -23.37 6.65
CA ARG A 56 3.21 -22.03 7.13
C ARG A 56 4.67 -21.97 7.57
N ARG A 57 5.13 -22.96 8.34
CA ARG A 57 6.54 -23.01 8.79
C ARG A 57 7.51 -23.13 7.62
N GLN A 58 7.22 -24.00 6.65
CA GLN A 58 8.07 -24.17 5.47
C GLN A 58 8.12 -22.91 4.60
N LEU A 59 6.98 -22.30 4.32
CA LEU A 59 6.92 -21.09 3.52
C LEU A 59 7.63 -19.92 4.19
N VAL A 60 7.51 -19.78 5.52
CA VAL A 60 8.23 -18.74 6.27
C VAL A 60 9.74 -18.99 6.19
N ALA A 61 10.20 -20.24 6.40
CA ALA A 61 11.62 -20.58 6.32
C ALA A 61 12.19 -20.30 4.91
N ALA A 62 11.51 -20.79 3.86
CA ALA A 62 11.94 -20.61 2.49
C ALA A 62 11.94 -19.12 2.06
N ALA A 63 10.94 -18.34 2.50
CA ALA A 63 10.89 -16.91 2.22
C ALA A 63 11.98 -16.16 2.99
N SER A 64 12.22 -16.50 4.25
CA SER A 64 13.31 -15.89 5.05
C SER A 64 14.67 -16.14 4.43
N GLU A 65 14.94 -17.35 3.96
CA GLU A 65 16.20 -17.68 3.27
C GLU A 65 16.39 -16.86 1.98
N LYS A 66 15.30 -16.70 1.20
CA LYS A 66 15.35 -15.93 -0.06
C LYS A 66 15.46 -14.43 0.15
N LEU A 67 14.99 -13.93 1.29
CA LEU A 67 15.01 -12.52 1.64
C LEU A 67 16.18 -12.17 2.57
N ASP A 68 17.08 -13.12 2.85
CA ASP A 68 18.26 -12.84 3.65
C ASP A 68 19.14 -11.81 2.94
N GLY A 69 19.43 -10.71 3.64
CA GLY A 69 20.16 -9.56 3.09
C GLY A 69 19.37 -8.67 2.11
N VAL A 70 18.09 -8.95 1.88
CA VAL A 70 17.21 -8.05 1.11
C VAL A 70 16.62 -7.01 2.04
N ASP A 71 16.87 -5.74 1.76
CA ASP A 71 16.21 -4.65 2.46
C ASP A 71 14.78 -4.49 1.94
N LEU A 72 13.80 -4.77 2.80
CA LEU A 72 12.38 -4.66 2.50
C LEU A 72 11.83 -3.28 2.90
N ILE A 73 12.61 -2.23 2.72
CA ILE A 73 12.09 -0.87 2.89
C ILE A 73 11.06 -0.61 1.80
N GLU A 74 9.88 -0.17 2.20
CA GLU A 74 8.86 0.28 1.27
C GLU A 74 9.33 1.59 0.63
N GLU A 75 9.60 1.57 -0.66
CA GLU A 75 9.95 2.75 -1.44
C GLU A 75 8.70 3.37 -2.03
N LEU A 76 8.63 4.69 -2.02
CA LEU A 76 7.57 5.45 -2.62
C LEU A 76 8.16 6.36 -3.69
N ASP A 77 7.83 6.08 -4.95
CA ASP A 77 8.22 6.92 -6.07
C ASP A 77 7.46 8.25 -6.02
N VAL A 78 8.20 9.34 -6.06
CA VAL A 78 7.67 10.70 -6.07
C VAL A 78 8.02 11.35 -7.40
N GLU A 79 7.02 11.79 -8.15
CA GLU A 79 7.21 12.42 -9.46
C GLU A 79 7.94 13.75 -9.35
N CYS A 80 7.52 14.58 -8.41
CA CYS A 80 8.18 15.85 -8.15
C CYS A 80 7.83 16.44 -6.78
N GLU A 81 8.68 17.35 -6.33
CA GLU A 81 8.42 18.21 -5.18
C GLU A 81 7.71 19.47 -5.64
N VAL A 82 6.59 19.81 -5.03
CA VAL A 82 5.78 20.98 -5.36
C VAL A 82 5.34 21.71 -4.08
N PRO A 83 5.28 23.06 -4.09
CA PRO A 83 4.67 23.81 -2.98
C PRO A 83 3.15 23.63 -2.96
N LEU A 84 2.52 23.76 -1.79
CA LEU A 84 1.04 23.67 -1.65
C LEU A 84 0.29 24.75 -2.45
N SER A 85 0.94 25.84 -2.80
CA SER A 85 0.36 26.91 -3.64
C SER A 85 0.17 26.51 -5.09
N LEU A 86 0.87 25.46 -5.56
CA LEU A 86 0.82 25.05 -6.96
C LEU A 86 -0.43 24.28 -7.34
N PRO A 87 -0.91 23.25 -6.58
CA PRO A 87 -2.07 22.49 -6.99
C PRO A 87 -3.31 23.40 -7.08
N CYS A 88 -3.77 23.63 -8.30
CA CYS A 88 -5.04 24.31 -8.55
C CYS A 88 -5.87 23.48 -9.56
N GLN A 89 -7.02 23.99 -9.95
CA GLN A 89 -7.91 23.27 -10.87
C GLN A 89 -7.21 22.96 -12.21
N VAL A 90 -6.36 23.85 -12.68
CA VAL A 90 -5.67 23.68 -13.99
C VAL A 90 -4.69 22.53 -13.92
N GLU A 91 -3.86 22.46 -12.88
CA GLU A 91 -2.90 21.37 -12.68
C GLU A 91 -3.62 20.04 -12.43
N PHE A 92 -4.72 20.07 -11.67
CA PHE A 92 -5.54 18.88 -11.49
C PHE A 92 -6.11 18.37 -12.82
N ASP A 93 -6.71 19.26 -13.62
CA ASP A 93 -7.27 18.90 -14.92
C ASP A 93 -6.18 18.35 -15.86
N PHE A 94 -4.97 18.93 -15.83
CA PHE A 94 -3.83 18.41 -16.57
C PHE A 94 -3.46 16.99 -16.13
N VAL A 95 -3.33 16.74 -14.83
CA VAL A 95 -3.06 15.41 -14.28
C VAL A 95 -4.14 14.42 -14.74
N GLN A 96 -5.42 14.82 -14.76
CA GLN A 96 -6.50 13.94 -15.20
C GLN A 96 -6.38 13.54 -16.69
N THR A 97 -5.71 14.33 -17.53
CA THR A 97 -5.46 13.94 -18.94
C THR A 97 -4.54 12.73 -19.09
N LEU A 98 -3.77 12.41 -18.06
CA LEU A 98 -2.88 11.25 -18.02
C LEU A 98 -3.62 9.95 -17.68
N SER A 99 -4.90 10.03 -17.28
CA SER A 99 -5.72 8.85 -16.97
C SER A 99 -6.05 8.02 -18.22
N PRO A 100 -6.39 6.73 -18.11
CA PRO A 100 -6.68 6.02 -16.86
C PRO A 100 -5.43 5.57 -16.11
N PHE A 101 -5.45 5.71 -14.78
CA PHE A 101 -4.38 5.24 -13.92
C PHE A 101 -4.55 3.77 -13.56
N GLY A 102 -3.43 3.05 -13.40
CA GLY A 102 -3.39 1.64 -13.08
C GLY A 102 -1.96 1.15 -12.84
N ALA A 103 -1.75 -0.17 -12.88
CA ALA A 103 -0.45 -0.77 -12.55
C ALA A 103 0.71 -0.29 -13.46
N GLU A 104 0.46 -0.13 -14.76
CA GLU A 104 1.46 0.32 -15.75
C GLU A 104 1.47 1.85 -15.95
N ASN A 105 0.54 2.56 -15.32
CA ASN A 105 0.42 4.00 -15.37
C ASN A 105 -0.12 4.49 -14.01
N PRO A 106 0.72 4.52 -12.96
CA PRO A 106 0.29 4.94 -11.62
C PRO A 106 -0.11 6.42 -11.60
N ALA A 107 -1.02 6.77 -10.70
CA ALA A 107 -1.35 8.18 -10.48
C ALA A 107 -0.11 8.92 -9.96
N PRO A 108 0.18 10.13 -10.47
CA PRO A 108 1.32 10.90 -10.02
C PRO A 108 1.29 11.16 -8.52
N VAL A 109 2.43 10.98 -7.87
CA VAL A 109 2.64 11.21 -6.45
C VAL A 109 3.52 12.44 -6.28
N PHE A 110 3.07 13.36 -5.45
CA PHE A 110 3.75 14.63 -5.19
C PHE A 110 4.28 14.68 -3.77
N LEU A 111 5.36 15.44 -3.57
CA LEU A 111 5.91 15.76 -2.25
C LEU A 111 5.78 17.26 -2.01
N THR A 112 5.27 17.65 -0.84
CA THR A 112 5.42 19.01 -0.31
C THR A 112 6.16 18.94 1.02
N ARG A 113 7.26 19.67 1.11
CA ARG A 113 8.02 19.77 2.37
C ARG A 113 7.53 20.91 3.23
N GLY A 114 7.55 20.67 4.53
CA GLY A 114 7.26 21.70 5.53
C GLY A 114 5.85 22.30 5.45
N ALA A 115 4.87 21.55 4.93
CA ALA A 115 3.48 21.96 4.91
C ALA A 115 2.98 22.28 6.33
N ARG A 116 2.39 23.46 6.54
CA ARG A 116 1.85 23.83 7.84
C ARG A 116 0.53 23.10 8.10
N VAL A 117 0.43 22.43 9.22
CA VAL A 117 -0.83 21.82 9.68
C VAL A 117 -1.68 22.90 10.34
N VAL A 118 -2.77 23.30 9.68
CA VAL A 118 -3.72 24.30 10.17
C VAL A 118 -4.73 23.65 11.12
N ASP A 119 -5.19 22.45 10.76
CA ASP A 119 -6.09 21.62 11.58
C ASP A 119 -5.80 20.15 11.32
N ALA A 120 -5.96 19.32 12.33
CA ALA A 120 -5.85 17.87 12.21
C ALA A 120 -6.81 17.17 13.16
N ARG A 121 -7.56 16.18 12.65
CA ARG A 121 -8.48 15.38 13.44
C ARG A 121 -8.65 13.98 12.86
N THR A 122 -9.02 13.05 13.70
CA THR A 122 -9.40 11.71 13.25
C THR A 122 -10.85 11.68 12.80
N VAL A 123 -11.12 10.95 11.71
CA VAL A 123 -12.45 10.79 11.13
C VAL A 123 -12.74 9.32 10.77
N GLY A 124 -13.98 9.04 10.40
CA GLY A 124 -14.43 7.70 10.03
C GLY A 124 -14.84 6.87 11.25
N ARG A 125 -15.35 5.65 10.98
CA ARG A 125 -15.68 4.69 12.04
C ARG A 125 -14.38 4.36 12.79
N ASP A 126 -14.44 4.31 14.10
CA ASP A 126 -13.29 4.00 14.98
C ASP A 126 -12.12 4.99 14.86
N ARG A 127 -12.35 6.19 14.31
CA ARG A 127 -11.33 7.26 14.15
C ARG A 127 -10.09 6.79 13.40
N GLN A 128 -10.24 5.91 12.43
CA GLN A 128 -9.12 5.24 11.75
C GLN A 128 -8.44 6.09 10.68
N HIS A 129 -9.02 7.21 10.26
CA HIS A 129 -8.44 8.08 9.23
C HIS A 129 -8.02 9.40 9.85
N LEU A 130 -6.99 10.01 9.30
CA LEU A 130 -6.53 11.34 9.66
C LEU A 130 -6.99 12.34 8.59
N LYS A 131 -7.86 13.28 8.96
CA LYS A 131 -8.22 14.45 8.13
C LYS A 131 -7.42 15.64 8.60
N MET A 132 -6.79 16.33 7.67
CA MET A 132 -5.96 17.51 7.93
C MET A 132 -6.41 18.66 7.03
N ARG A 133 -6.16 19.86 7.50
CA ARG A 133 -6.07 21.05 6.67
C ARG A 133 -4.64 21.51 6.66
N LEU A 134 -4.03 21.46 5.49
CA LEU A 134 -2.65 21.88 5.25
C LEU A 134 -2.66 23.26 4.62
N GLY A 135 -1.72 24.12 4.98
CA GLY A 135 -1.65 25.46 4.47
C GLY A 135 -0.22 25.93 4.25
N ASP A 136 -0.09 26.93 3.41
CA ASP A 136 1.08 27.77 3.25
C ASP A 136 0.63 29.23 3.03
N ASP A 137 1.55 30.10 2.61
CA ASP A 137 1.24 31.51 2.35
C ASP A 137 0.33 31.72 1.12
N GLY A 138 0.12 30.71 0.31
CA GLY A 138 -0.68 30.75 -0.93
C GLY A 138 -2.09 30.16 -0.81
N GLY A 139 -2.40 29.44 0.29
CA GLY A 139 -3.71 28.82 0.43
C GLY A 139 -3.77 27.69 1.44
N SER A 140 -4.90 26.99 1.47
CA SER A 140 -5.08 25.80 2.30
C SER A 140 -5.79 24.68 1.54
N TRP A 141 -5.42 23.44 1.84
CA TRP A 141 -5.95 22.22 1.24
C TRP A 141 -6.47 21.26 2.29
N ASP A 142 -7.61 20.68 2.02
CA ASP A 142 -8.08 19.56 2.80
C ASP A 142 -7.36 18.28 2.32
N ALA A 143 -6.87 17.50 3.26
CA ALA A 143 -6.16 16.25 3.02
C ALA A 143 -6.73 15.13 3.89
N ILE A 144 -6.74 13.93 3.37
CA ILE A 144 -7.13 12.73 4.12
C ILE A 144 -6.05 11.66 3.98
N ALA A 145 -5.57 11.17 5.13
CA ALA A 145 -4.68 10.02 5.20
C ALA A 145 -5.47 8.82 5.72
N PHE A 146 -5.78 7.89 4.81
CA PHE A 146 -6.59 6.72 5.13
C PHE A 146 -5.81 5.76 6.03
N ARG A 147 -6.48 5.27 7.09
CA ARG A 147 -5.93 4.34 8.11
C ARG A 147 -4.72 4.87 8.87
N GLN A 148 -4.53 6.17 8.92
CA GLN A 148 -3.44 6.83 9.64
C GLN A 148 -3.94 7.70 10.81
N GLY A 149 -5.06 7.32 11.42
CA GLY A 149 -5.60 8.04 12.57
C GLY A 149 -4.67 8.10 13.78
N ASP A 150 -3.80 7.11 13.93
CA ASP A 150 -2.75 7.04 14.95
C ASP A 150 -1.64 8.08 14.77
N MET A 151 -1.48 8.61 13.54
CA MET A 151 -0.50 9.66 13.23
C MET A 151 -0.94 11.07 13.69
N LEU A 152 -2.13 11.23 14.28
CA LEU A 152 -2.63 12.54 14.74
C LEU A 152 -1.64 13.28 15.64
N ALA A 153 -0.94 12.57 16.51
CA ALA A 153 0.05 13.19 17.41
C ALA A 153 1.29 13.74 16.67
N ALA A 154 1.64 13.14 15.54
CA ALA A 154 2.75 13.56 14.69
C ALA A 154 2.34 14.68 13.69
N ALA A 155 1.06 14.80 13.37
CA ALA A 155 0.53 15.81 12.46
C ALA A 155 0.41 17.19 13.16
N ARG A 156 1.56 17.79 13.49
CA ARG A 156 1.65 19.08 14.20
C ARG A 156 2.63 20.01 13.52
N ASP A 157 2.39 21.31 13.65
CA ASP A 157 3.25 22.39 13.16
C ASP A 157 3.52 22.28 11.65
N ARG A 158 4.64 21.71 11.27
CA ARG A 158 5.04 21.50 9.88
C ARG A 158 5.40 20.03 9.65
N ILE A 159 4.93 19.50 8.53
CA ILE A 159 5.18 18.12 8.11
C ILE A 159 5.54 18.04 6.64
N ASP A 160 6.32 17.05 6.28
CA ASP A 160 6.48 16.67 4.88
C ASP A 160 5.32 15.73 4.52
N VAL A 161 4.67 15.98 3.39
CA VAL A 161 3.54 15.19 2.93
C VAL A 161 3.78 14.66 1.54
N VAL A 162 3.49 13.38 1.38
CA VAL A 162 3.46 12.72 0.07
C VAL A 162 2.01 12.41 -0.24
N TYR A 163 1.54 12.79 -1.43
CA TYR A 163 0.11 12.75 -1.74
C TYR A 163 -0.18 12.60 -3.23
N THR A 164 -1.38 12.16 -3.53
CA THR A 164 -2.02 12.28 -4.84
C THR A 164 -3.13 13.31 -4.77
N VAL A 165 -3.44 13.95 -5.89
CA VAL A 165 -4.52 14.95 -5.96
C VAL A 165 -5.82 14.27 -6.41
N ALA A 166 -6.92 14.54 -5.72
CA ALA A 166 -8.24 14.03 -6.06
C ALA A 166 -9.31 15.10 -5.83
N LEU A 167 -10.41 15.00 -6.55
CA LEU A 167 -11.59 15.84 -6.25
C LEU A 167 -12.20 15.41 -4.91
N ASP A 168 -12.52 16.39 -4.07
CA ASP A 168 -13.28 16.13 -2.85
C ASP A 168 -14.74 15.89 -3.20
N ASN A 169 -15.15 14.62 -3.17
CA ASN A 169 -16.53 14.19 -3.37
C ASN A 169 -17.28 13.97 -2.03
N TRP A 170 -16.69 14.40 -0.91
CA TRP A 170 -17.19 14.14 0.43
C TRP A 170 -17.80 15.40 1.09
N GLY A 171 -18.28 16.32 0.28
CA GLY A 171 -18.85 17.60 0.68
C GLY A 171 -19.68 17.66 1.96
#